data_c32d4d3a6c43571acc82937b270483d2
#
_entry.id   c32d4d3a6c43571acc82937b270483d2
#
_cell.length_a   1.000
_cell.length_b   1.000
_cell.length_c   1.000
_cell.angle_alpha   90.00
_cell.angle_beta   90.00
_cell.angle_gamma   90.00
#
_symmetry.space_group_name_H-M   'P 1'
#
loop_
_entity.id
_entity.type
_entity.pdbx_description
1 polymer ?
#
loop_
_entity_poly.entity_id
_entity_poly.type
_entity_poly.pdbx_seq_one_letter_code
_entity_poly.pdbx_strand_id
1 'polypeptide(L)'
;QREQLGLTEMSADMGSREVIAQAQQFYWYPSEVDVSIRPGWFYHAEQDSQVRSLNNLIDIYYQSVGRNSVLLLNIPPDRRGLLHENDVERLTEFKSALDEIFDSSLVEPLKKTWKTENGESRIFNVNSDDMFATFLISEDISKGQRVENFTVEALKDGEWELIAEGTTIGYRRLLRFEKTQAEQIRVTITSTRATANISAVGLY
;
A
#
# COMPACT_ATOMS: atom_id res chain seq x y z
N GLN A 1 2.07 20.92 17.94
CA GLN A 1 1.24 19.71 18.18
C GLN A 1 1.95 18.42 17.75
N ARG A 2 2.53 18.34 16.53
CA ARG A 2 3.29 17.16 16.06
C ARG A 2 4.43 16.80 17.03
N GLU A 3 5.22 17.77 17.43
CA GLU A 3 6.31 17.58 18.42
C GLU A 3 5.80 17.17 19.80
N GLN A 4 4.67 17.72 20.24
CA GLN A 4 4.08 17.40 21.55
C GLN A 4 3.51 15.99 21.63
N LEU A 5 3.06 15.42 20.48
CA LEU A 5 2.51 14.07 20.40
C LEU A 5 3.57 13.03 20.02
N GLY A 6 4.85 13.43 19.86
CA GLY A 6 5.93 12.53 19.46
C GLY A 6 5.75 11.91 18.05
N LEU A 7 4.88 12.50 17.21
CA LEU A 7 4.60 12.01 15.87
C LEU A 7 5.73 12.40 14.94
N THR A 8 6.45 11.43 14.44
CA THR A 8 7.43 11.60 13.36
C THR A 8 6.75 11.48 12.00
N GLU A 9 7.40 11.97 10.96
CA GLU A 9 6.90 11.89 9.56
C GLU A 9 6.63 10.47 9.09
N MET A 10 7.28 9.48 9.71
CA MET A 10 7.17 8.06 9.39
C MET A 10 6.30 7.28 10.39
N SER A 11 5.56 7.96 11.27
CA SER A 11 4.70 7.29 12.26
C SER A 11 3.58 6.52 11.56
N ALA A 12 3.49 5.22 11.81
CA ALA A 12 2.52 4.33 11.17
C ALA A 12 1.06 4.59 11.60
N ASP A 13 0.84 5.19 12.78
CA ASP A 13 -0.48 5.24 13.42
C ASP A 13 -0.99 6.65 13.74
N MET A 14 -0.68 7.63 12.88
CA MET A 14 -1.18 9.01 13.06
C MET A 14 -2.71 9.12 13.15
N GLY A 15 -3.44 8.17 12.58
CA GLY A 15 -4.89 8.08 12.61
C GLY A 15 -5.45 7.17 13.70
N SER A 16 -4.63 6.64 14.62
CA SER A 16 -5.11 5.79 15.70
C SER A 16 -6.02 6.55 16.68
N ARG A 17 -6.90 5.84 17.39
CA ARG A 17 -7.80 6.47 18.37
C ARG A 17 -7.04 7.17 19.47
N GLU A 18 -5.94 6.59 19.94
CA GLU A 18 -5.10 7.12 21.01
C GLU A 18 -4.48 8.46 20.61
N VAL A 19 -3.98 8.56 19.37
CA VAL A 19 -3.40 9.80 18.83
C VAL A 19 -4.50 10.84 18.58
N ILE A 20 -5.61 10.44 17.95
CA ILE A 20 -6.73 11.32 17.65
C ILE A 20 -7.35 11.88 18.93
N ALA A 21 -7.50 11.06 19.99
CA ALA A 21 -8.07 11.50 21.26
C ALA A 21 -7.28 12.61 21.96
N GLN A 22 -5.99 12.74 21.67
CA GLN A 22 -5.11 13.78 22.23
C GLN A 22 -5.07 15.05 21.38
N ALA A 23 -5.64 15.02 20.17
CA ALA A 23 -5.63 16.15 19.25
C ALA A 23 -6.67 17.22 19.68
N GLN A 24 -6.24 18.47 19.77
CA GLN A 24 -7.13 19.60 20.08
C GLN A 24 -7.79 20.19 18.83
N GLN A 25 -7.15 20.01 17.66
CA GLN A 25 -7.61 20.53 16.38
C GLN A 25 -7.25 19.55 15.27
N PHE A 26 -8.12 19.47 14.26
CA PHE A 26 -7.89 18.68 13.06
C PHE A 26 -7.85 19.60 11.85
N TYR A 27 -6.88 19.33 10.97
CA TYR A 27 -6.81 19.94 9.66
C TYR A 27 -6.86 18.81 8.62
N TRP A 28 -7.63 19.03 7.56
CA TRP A 28 -7.56 18.14 6.41
C TRP A 28 -6.23 18.36 5.69
N TYR A 29 -5.43 17.33 5.62
CA TYR A 29 -4.12 17.36 4.98
C TYR A 29 -3.87 16.01 4.30
N PRO A 30 -3.98 15.93 2.95
CA PRO A 30 -3.73 14.69 2.24
C PRO A 30 -2.27 14.23 2.46
N SER A 31 -2.10 12.94 2.68
CA SER A 31 -0.76 12.36 2.81
C SER A 31 -0.09 12.33 1.44
N GLU A 32 1.08 12.94 1.35
CA GLU A 32 1.94 12.93 0.17
C GLU A 32 3.36 12.51 0.58
N VAL A 33 3.93 11.58 -0.17
CA VAL A 33 5.32 11.15 -0.05
C VAL A 33 6.08 11.78 -1.22
N ASP A 34 6.88 12.78 -0.93
CA ASP A 34 7.66 13.54 -1.90
C ASP A 34 9.12 13.08 -1.87
N VAL A 35 9.58 12.49 -2.96
CA VAL A 35 10.94 11.95 -3.11
C VAL A 35 11.51 12.26 -4.48
N SER A 36 12.83 12.40 -4.56
CA SER A 36 13.51 12.52 -5.84
C SER A 36 14.05 11.18 -6.32
N ILE A 37 14.02 10.92 -7.62
CA ILE A 37 14.65 9.75 -8.25
C ILE A 37 16.18 9.75 -8.12
N ARG A 38 16.78 10.93 -7.88
CA ARG A 38 18.20 11.19 -7.69
C ARG A 38 18.51 11.59 -6.25
N PRO A 39 19.79 11.65 -5.81
CA PRO A 39 20.15 12.10 -4.46
C PRO A 39 19.66 13.51 -4.11
N GLY A 40 19.61 14.42 -5.08
CA GLY A 40 19.12 15.79 -4.93
C GLY A 40 17.86 16.09 -5.70
N TRP A 41 17.31 17.29 -5.51
CA TRP A 41 16.08 17.76 -6.17
C TRP A 41 16.32 18.33 -7.57
N PHE A 42 17.56 18.66 -7.89
CA PHE A 42 17.97 19.24 -9.16
C PHE A 42 18.94 18.32 -9.88
N TYR A 43 19.07 18.51 -11.20
CA TYR A 43 19.96 17.73 -12.02
C TYR A 43 21.43 18.09 -11.75
N HIS A 44 22.25 17.07 -11.55
CA HIS A 44 23.70 17.12 -11.50
C HIS A 44 24.29 15.95 -12.28
N ALA A 45 25.15 16.23 -13.28
CA ALA A 45 25.70 15.19 -14.17
C ALA A 45 26.51 14.12 -13.42
N GLU A 46 27.18 14.49 -12.33
CA GLU A 46 27.92 13.55 -11.46
C GLU A 46 27.01 12.55 -10.72
N GLN A 47 25.69 12.76 -10.74
CA GLN A 47 24.70 11.87 -10.15
C GLN A 47 24.03 10.94 -11.17
N ASP A 48 24.44 10.93 -12.43
CA ASP A 48 23.80 10.11 -13.47
C ASP A 48 23.86 8.61 -13.16
N SER A 49 24.89 8.15 -12.47
CA SER A 49 25.02 6.76 -11.99
C SER A 49 24.32 6.48 -10.64
N GLN A 50 23.71 7.48 -10.02
CA GLN A 50 23.13 7.41 -8.68
C GLN A 50 21.59 7.44 -8.69
N VAL A 51 20.98 7.16 -9.84
CA VAL A 51 19.53 6.98 -9.96
C VAL A 51 19.08 5.84 -9.04
N ARG A 52 17.98 6.03 -8.29
CA ARG A 52 17.45 5.01 -7.36
C ARG A 52 17.29 3.66 -8.08
N SER A 53 17.61 2.58 -7.36
CA SER A 53 17.39 1.23 -7.88
C SER A 53 15.90 0.95 -8.05
N LEU A 54 15.56 0.02 -8.94
CA LEU A 54 14.19 -0.45 -9.15
C LEU A 54 13.56 -0.95 -7.84
N ASN A 55 14.29 -1.77 -7.07
CA ASN A 55 13.79 -2.28 -5.79
C ASN A 55 13.46 -1.15 -4.80
N ASN A 56 14.30 -0.10 -4.74
CA ASN A 56 14.02 1.04 -3.86
C ASN A 56 12.75 1.81 -4.30
N LEU A 57 12.52 1.98 -5.60
CA LEU A 57 11.29 2.62 -6.11
C LEU A 57 10.05 1.76 -5.82
N ILE A 58 10.14 0.45 -5.95
CA ILE A 58 9.08 -0.48 -5.57
C ILE A 58 8.79 -0.38 -4.06
N ASP A 59 9.82 -0.34 -3.21
CA ASP A 59 9.64 -0.16 -1.77
C ASP A 59 8.96 1.17 -1.44
N ILE A 60 9.36 2.26 -2.09
CA ILE A 60 8.71 3.57 -1.95
C ILE A 60 7.24 3.49 -2.35
N TYR A 61 6.90 2.80 -3.45
CA TYR A 61 5.52 2.61 -3.87
C TYR A 61 4.66 1.91 -2.81
N TYR A 62 5.16 0.81 -2.24
CA TYR A 62 4.46 0.10 -1.16
C TYR A 62 4.34 0.95 0.12
N GLN A 63 5.34 1.77 0.43
CA GLN A 63 5.34 2.62 1.62
C GLN A 63 4.54 3.93 1.45
N SER A 64 4.23 4.32 0.23
CA SER A 64 3.43 5.51 -0.10
C SER A 64 2.03 5.14 -0.60
N VAL A 65 1.90 4.76 -1.86
CA VAL A 65 0.61 4.39 -2.48
C VAL A 65 -0.03 3.21 -1.75
N GLY A 66 0.78 2.24 -1.31
CA GLY A 66 0.32 1.09 -0.54
C GLY A 66 -0.10 1.42 0.90
N ARG A 67 0.02 2.68 1.34
CA ARG A 67 -0.38 3.19 2.66
C ARG A 67 -1.24 4.45 2.58
N ASN A 68 -2.07 4.55 1.56
CA ASN A 68 -3.01 5.67 1.37
C ASN A 68 -2.37 7.03 1.06
N SER A 69 -1.09 7.09 0.67
CA SER A 69 -0.44 8.34 0.30
C SER A 69 -0.37 8.51 -1.21
N VAL A 70 -0.28 9.75 -1.66
CA VAL A 70 0.16 10.06 -3.02
C VAL A 70 1.67 9.98 -3.08
N LEU A 71 2.21 9.35 -4.12
CA LEU A 71 3.64 9.40 -4.42
C LEU A 71 3.90 10.55 -5.41
N LEU A 72 4.64 11.55 -4.98
CA LEU A 72 5.22 12.58 -5.84
C LEU A 72 6.70 12.22 -6.07
N LEU A 73 7.01 11.72 -7.25
CA LEU A 73 8.38 11.36 -7.63
C LEU A 73 8.98 12.47 -8.50
N ASN A 74 9.90 13.23 -7.92
CA ASN A 74 10.62 14.27 -8.63
C ASN A 74 11.66 13.67 -9.60
N ILE A 75 11.64 14.13 -10.85
CA ILE A 75 12.58 13.77 -11.90
C ILE A 75 13.12 15.06 -12.49
N PRO A 76 14.32 15.50 -12.09
CA PRO A 76 14.85 16.78 -12.52
C PRO A 76 15.25 16.76 -14.00
N PRO A 77 14.83 17.74 -14.81
CA PRO A 77 15.27 17.85 -16.17
C PRO A 77 16.78 18.18 -16.23
N ASP A 78 17.49 17.62 -17.20
CA ASP A 78 18.87 17.94 -17.47
C ASP A 78 19.03 19.32 -18.14
N ARG A 79 20.27 19.71 -18.48
CA ARG A 79 20.55 21.03 -19.08
C ARG A 79 19.98 21.20 -20.50
N ARG A 80 19.51 20.13 -21.14
CA ARG A 80 18.79 20.16 -22.43
C ARG A 80 17.29 20.45 -22.24
N GLY A 81 16.81 20.45 -20.99
CA GLY A 81 15.38 20.53 -20.65
C GLY A 81 14.63 19.21 -20.85
N LEU A 82 15.34 18.09 -20.94
CA LEU A 82 14.81 16.73 -21.11
C LEU A 82 15.06 15.90 -19.85
N LEU A 83 14.33 14.80 -19.68
CA LEU A 83 14.70 13.79 -18.70
C LEU A 83 15.95 13.07 -19.19
N HIS A 84 16.90 12.83 -18.28
CA HIS A 84 18.12 12.11 -18.62
C HIS A 84 17.79 10.63 -18.94
N GLU A 85 18.55 10.02 -19.85
CA GLU A 85 18.29 8.67 -20.36
C GLU A 85 18.23 7.62 -19.24
N ASN A 86 19.10 7.71 -18.22
CA ASN A 86 19.11 6.80 -17.07
C ASN A 86 17.82 6.93 -16.22
N ASP A 87 17.26 8.14 -16.11
CA ASP A 87 16.00 8.36 -15.39
C ASP A 87 14.82 7.77 -16.18
N VAL A 88 14.81 7.96 -17.50
CA VAL A 88 13.79 7.39 -18.40
C VAL A 88 13.82 5.86 -18.36
N GLU A 89 15.00 5.26 -18.44
CA GLU A 89 15.17 3.81 -18.34
C GLU A 89 14.62 3.29 -17.01
N ARG A 90 15.03 3.91 -15.89
CA ARG A 90 14.54 3.52 -14.55
C ARG A 90 13.04 3.67 -14.39
N LEU A 91 12.43 4.72 -14.91
CA LEU A 91 10.98 4.90 -14.89
C LEU A 91 10.25 3.85 -15.72
N THR A 92 10.82 3.49 -16.88
CA THR A 92 10.26 2.44 -17.73
C THR A 92 10.31 1.07 -17.04
N GLU A 93 11.45 0.73 -16.42
CA GLU A 93 11.60 -0.48 -15.61
C GLU A 93 10.60 -0.50 -14.44
N PHE A 94 10.47 0.64 -13.73
CA PHE A 94 9.54 0.76 -12.61
C PHE A 94 8.09 0.56 -13.04
N LYS A 95 7.67 1.20 -14.14
CA LYS A 95 6.33 1.01 -14.70
C LYS A 95 6.11 -0.45 -15.09
N SER A 96 7.05 -1.07 -15.81
CA SER A 96 6.95 -2.46 -16.24
C SER A 96 6.85 -3.42 -15.03
N ALA A 97 7.64 -3.20 -13.99
CA ALA A 97 7.58 -4.01 -12.78
C ALA A 97 6.23 -3.88 -12.04
N LEU A 98 5.66 -2.67 -11.98
CA LEU A 98 4.33 -2.47 -11.40
C LEU A 98 3.24 -3.13 -12.26
N ASP A 99 3.35 -3.05 -13.59
CA ASP A 99 2.41 -3.74 -14.49
C ASP A 99 2.48 -5.25 -14.30
N GLU A 100 3.68 -5.83 -14.17
CA GLU A 100 3.87 -7.26 -13.93
C GLU A 100 3.30 -7.68 -12.55
N ILE A 101 3.57 -6.91 -11.49
CA ILE A 101 3.06 -7.22 -10.15
C ILE A 101 1.54 -7.18 -10.10
N PHE A 102 0.91 -6.22 -10.76
CA PHE A 102 -0.54 -5.95 -10.68
C PHE A 102 -1.30 -6.32 -11.96
N ASP A 103 -0.76 -7.20 -12.81
CA ASP A 103 -1.36 -7.57 -14.10
C ASP A 103 -2.75 -8.17 -13.90
N SER A 104 -2.84 -9.26 -13.14
CA SER A 104 -4.11 -9.94 -12.87
C SER A 104 -4.17 -10.47 -11.44
N SER A 105 -5.27 -10.18 -10.76
CA SER A 105 -5.52 -10.69 -9.42
C SER A 105 -5.87 -12.16 -9.45
N LEU A 106 -5.26 -12.95 -8.57
CA LEU A 106 -5.54 -14.38 -8.41
C LEU A 106 -6.86 -14.66 -7.67
N VAL A 107 -7.54 -13.63 -7.18
CA VAL A 107 -8.88 -13.74 -6.59
C VAL A 107 -9.89 -12.93 -7.40
N GLU A 108 -11.12 -13.42 -7.46
CA GLU A 108 -12.21 -12.72 -8.14
C GLU A 108 -12.49 -11.35 -7.50
N PRO A 109 -12.67 -10.30 -8.31
CA PRO A 109 -13.02 -8.99 -7.80
C PRO A 109 -14.38 -9.01 -7.09
N LEU A 110 -14.52 -8.15 -6.10
CA LEU A 110 -15.78 -7.99 -5.40
C LEU A 110 -16.87 -7.49 -6.34
N LYS A 111 -17.94 -8.28 -6.54
CA LYS A 111 -19.12 -7.89 -7.36
C LYS A 111 -19.94 -6.77 -6.70
N LYS A 112 -19.84 -6.64 -5.38
CA LYS A 112 -20.49 -5.61 -4.56
C LYS A 112 -19.60 -5.31 -3.37
N THR A 113 -19.72 -4.10 -2.82
CA THR A 113 -19.09 -3.72 -1.56
C THR A 113 -19.36 -4.76 -0.48
N TRP A 114 -18.32 -5.27 0.12
CA TRP A 114 -18.40 -6.16 1.28
C TRP A 114 -18.54 -5.30 2.53
N LYS A 115 -19.75 -5.32 3.12
CA LYS A 115 -20.00 -4.72 4.44
C LYS A 115 -19.59 -5.72 5.50
N THR A 116 -18.84 -5.26 6.50
CA THR A 116 -18.27 -6.14 7.52
C THR A 116 -18.10 -5.41 8.86
N GLU A 117 -18.05 -6.19 9.93
CA GLU A 117 -17.93 -5.74 11.32
C GLU A 117 -16.79 -6.49 12.04
N ASN A 118 -16.60 -6.18 13.35
CA ASN A 118 -15.58 -6.81 14.16
C ASN A 118 -15.71 -8.35 14.16
N GLY A 119 -14.61 -9.04 13.93
CA GLY A 119 -14.52 -10.49 13.96
C GLY A 119 -15.07 -11.19 12.72
N GLU A 120 -15.66 -10.46 11.77
CA GLU A 120 -16.15 -11.06 10.55
C GLU A 120 -15.04 -11.36 9.55
N SER A 121 -15.17 -12.49 8.89
CA SER A 121 -14.22 -12.97 7.90
C SER A 121 -14.88 -13.19 6.55
N ARG A 122 -14.08 -13.10 5.51
CA ARG A 122 -14.46 -13.52 4.17
C ARG A 122 -13.37 -14.37 3.53
N ILE A 123 -13.79 -15.46 2.90
CA ILE A 123 -12.91 -16.39 2.19
C ILE A 123 -12.99 -16.08 0.69
N PHE A 124 -11.84 -16.10 0.04
CA PHE A 124 -11.67 -15.95 -1.40
C PHE A 124 -10.95 -17.18 -1.94
N ASN A 125 -11.48 -17.78 -2.98
CA ASN A 125 -10.78 -18.84 -3.70
C ASN A 125 -9.66 -18.21 -4.52
N VAL A 126 -8.50 -18.85 -4.51
CA VAL A 126 -7.38 -18.50 -5.38
C VAL A 126 -7.56 -19.28 -6.69
N ASN A 127 -7.60 -18.57 -7.81
CA ASN A 127 -7.97 -19.16 -9.12
C ASN A 127 -6.75 -19.64 -9.92
N SER A 128 -5.62 -19.85 -9.28
CA SER A 128 -4.37 -20.26 -9.92
C SER A 128 -3.50 -21.04 -8.95
N ASP A 129 -2.67 -21.91 -9.49
CA ASP A 129 -1.59 -22.56 -8.77
C ASP A 129 -0.33 -21.65 -8.67
N ASP A 130 -0.42 -20.41 -9.14
CA ASP A 130 0.69 -19.46 -9.08
C ASP A 130 0.98 -19.02 -7.65
N MET A 131 2.25 -18.75 -7.42
CA MET A 131 2.69 -18.18 -6.15
C MET A 131 2.42 -16.66 -6.12
N PHE A 132 1.99 -16.17 -4.97
CA PHE A 132 1.70 -14.76 -4.74
C PHE A 132 2.48 -14.21 -3.53
N ALA A 133 2.68 -12.88 -3.50
CA ALA A 133 3.43 -12.19 -2.46
C ALA A 133 2.86 -10.83 -2.08
N THR A 134 1.75 -10.43 -2.69
CA THR A 134 1.13 -9.11 -2.49
C THR A 134 -0.37 -9.24 -2.31
N PHE A 135 -0.88 -8.61 -1.25
CA PHE A 135 -2.30 -8.48 -0.99
C PHE A 135 -2.72 -7.02 -1.06
N LEU A 136 -3.81 -6.75 -1.76
CA LEU A 136 -4.45 -5.44 -1.87
C LEU A 136 -5.81 -5.47 -1.21
N ILE A 137 -6.12 -4.44 -0.43
CA ILE A 137 -7.46 -4.21 0.09
C ILE A 137 -7.77 -2.71 0.09
N SER A 138 -9.03 -2.35 -0.17
CA SER A 138 -9.50 -0.97 -0.19
C SER A 138 -10.86 -0.83 0.49
N GLU A 139 -11.08 0.27 1.19
CA GLU A 139 -12.40 0.69 1.68
C GLU A 139 -13.05 1.67 0.69
N ASP A 140 -14.37 1.70 0.66
CA ASP A 140 -15.12 2.82 0.10
C ASP A 140 -15.02 4.03 1.04
N ILE A 141 -14.00 4.85 0.88
CA ILE A 141 -13.71 6.00 1.74
C ILE A 141 -14.79 7.08 1.70
N SER A 142 -15.73 7.04 0.73
CA SER A 142 -16.90 7.93 0.73
C SER A 142 -17.81 7.67 1.94
N LYS A 143 -17.70 6.47 2.54
CA LYS A 143 -18.36 6.07 3.78
C LYS A 143 -17.47 6.22 5.03
N GLY A 144 -16.24 6.69 4.83
CA GLY A 144 -15.22 6.85 5.85
C GLY A 144 -14.34 5.61 6.03
N GLN A 145 -13.10 5.85 6.42
CA GLN A 145 -12.19 4.79 6.86
C GLN A 145 -12.66 4.24 8.21
N ARG A 146 -12.91 2.94 8.29
CA ARG A 146 -13.52 2.29 9.45
C ARG A 146 -12.61 1.23 10.07
N VAL A 147 -11.91 0.45 9.24
CA VAL A 147 -11.05 -0.65 9.72
C VAL A 147 -9.86 -0.11 10.50
N GLU A 148 -9.58 -0.73 11.63
CA GLU A 148 -8.43 -0.44 12.49
C GLU A 148 -7.39 -1.56 12.46
N ASN A 149 -7.84 -2.83 12.37
CA ASN A 149 -6.95 -3.99 12.24
C ASN A 149 -7.62 -5.08 11.41
N PHE A 150 -6.80 -5.80 10.67
CA PHE A 150 -7.24 -6.97 9.91
C PHE A 150 -6.09 -7.97 9.74
N THR A 151 -6.43 -9.23 9.48
CA THR A 151 -5.49 -10.29 9.16
C THR A 151 -5.80 -10.92 7.82
N VAL A 152 -4.77 -11.48 7.21
CA VAL A 152 -4.86 -12.30 5.99
C VAL A 152 -4.22 -13.65 6.28
N GLU A 153 -4.96 -14.70 6.06
CA GLU A 153 -4.52 -16.08 6.26
C GLU A 153 -4.63 -16.84 4.95
N ALA A 154 -3.74 -17.78 4.74
CA ALA A 154 -3.73 -18.69 3.60
C ALA A 154 -4.09 -20.12 4.05
N LEU A 155 -4.92 -20.83 3.30
CA LEU A 155 -5.23 -22.23 3.54
C LEU A 155 -4.13 -23.09 2.90
N LYS A 156 -3.34 -23.77 3.75
CA LYS A 156 -2.25 -24.66 3.36
C LYS A 156 -2.40 -26.00 4.07
N ASP A 157 -2.39 -27.07 3.32
CA ASP A 157 -2.49 -28.43 3.87
C ASP A 157 -3.70 -28.64 4.82
N GLY A 158 -4.80 -27.90 4.57
CA GLY A 158 -6.02 -27.95 5.37
C GLY A 158 -6.02 -27.06 6.64
N GLU A 159 -4.95 -26.31 6.90
CA GLU A 159 -4.82 -25.41 8.04
C GLU A 159 -4.70 -23.95 7.58
N TRP A 160 -5.23 -23.02 8.40
CA TRP A 160 -5.13 -21.58 8.15
C TRP A 160 -3.85 -21.05 8.78
N GLU A 161 -2.96 -20.54 7.95
CA GLU A 161 -1.72 -19.88 8.36
C GLU A 161 -1.80 -18.36 8.16
N LEU A 162 -1.43 -17.59 9.18
CA LEU A 162 -1.31 -16.14 9.07
C LEU A 162 -0.17 -15.78 8.10
N ILE A 163 -0.48 -15.04 7.04
CA ILE A 163 0.51 -14.59 6.04
C ILE A 163 0.75 -13.08 6.09
N ALA A 164 -0.23 -12.31 6.54
CA ALA A 164 -0.09 -10.86 6.70
C ALA A 164 -1.08 -10.31 7.72
N GLU A 165 -0.72 -9.18 8.32
CA GLU A 165 -1.59 -8.39 9.16
C GLU A 165 -1.45 -6.91 8.81
N GLY A 166 -2.49 -6.15 9.06
CA GLY A 166 -2.51 -4.71 8.81
C GLY A 166 -3.35 -3.96 9.81
N THR A 167 -3.07 -2.69 9.94
CA THR A 167 -3.84 -1.76 10.77
C THR A 167 -4.98 -1.16 9.92
N THR A 168 -4.93 0.11 9.60
CA THR A 168 -5.95 0.79 8.78
C THR A 168 -5.89 0.36 7.32
N ILE A 169 -7.04 0.34 6.65
CA ILE A 169 -7.14 0.05 5.21
C ILE A 169 -7.20 1.36 4.43
N GLY A 170 -8.30 2.12 4.55
CA GLY A 170 -8.53 3.35 3.80
C GLY A 170 -8.67 3.14 2.30
N TYR A 171 -8.23 4.13 1.51
CA TYR A 171 -8.37 4.10 0.05
C TYR A 171 -7.63 2.93 -0.60
N ARG A 172 -6.40 2.64 -0.15
CA ARG A 172 -5.57 1.55 -0.69
C ARG A 172 -4.57 1.08 0.35
N ARG A 173 -4.60 -0.22 0.66
CA ARG A 173 -3.61 -0.89 1.48
C ARG A 173 -2.97 -2.03 0.70
N LEU A 174 -1.64 -2.00 0.61
CA LEU A 174 -0.84 -3.09 0.05
C LEU A 174 -0.03 -3.72 1.19
N LEU A 175 -0.04 -5.03 1.25
CA LEU A 175 0.81 -5.82 2.14
C LEU A 175 1.70 -6.73 1.29
N ARG A 176 3.00 -6.77 1.61
CA ARG A 176 3.94 -7.75 1.06
C ARG A 176 4.26 -8.78 2.12
N PHE A 177 4.43 -10.01 1.70
CA PHE A 177 4.81 -11.13 2.53
C PHE A 177 5.69 -12.09 1.74
N GLU A 178 6.19 -13.14 2.38
CA GLU A 178 6.96 -14.19 1.70
C GLU A 178 6.11 -14.89 0.63
N LYS A 179 6.69 -15.08 -0.55
CA LYS A 179 6.03 -15.71 -1.69
C LYS A 179 5.47 -17.07 -1.28
N THR A 180 4.18 -17.24 -1.45
CA THR A 180 3.45 -18.42 -0.99
C THR A 180 2.41 -18.87 -2.02
N GLN A 181 1.87 -20.07 -1.83
CA GLN A 181 0.78 -20.66 -2.61
C GLN A 181 -0.32 -21.13 -1.66
N ALA A 182 -1.57 -21.03 -2.06
CA ALA A 182 -2.72 -21.51 -1.30
C ALA A 182 -3.95 -21.66 -2.19
N GLU A 183 -4.86 -22.54 -1.80
CA GLU A 183 -6.17 -22.70 -2.49
C GLU A 183 -7.15 -21.57 -2.15
N GLN A 184 -7.04 -21.04 -0.94
CA GLN A 184 -7.92 -19.99 -0.44
C GLN A 184 -7.14 -19.01 0.44
N ILE A 185 -7.62 -17.76 0.47
CA ILE A 185 -7.24 -16.80 1.51
C ILE A 185 -8.47 -16.42 2.34
N ARG A 186 -8.25 -16.18 3.62
CA ARG A 186 -9.27 -15.65 4.55
C ARG A 186 -8.83 -14.28 5.02
N VAL A 187 -9.69 -13.29 4.83
CA VAL A 187 -9.50 -11.93 5.34
C VAL A 187 -10.43 -11.74 6.52
N THR A 188 -9.89 -11.43 7.69
CA THR A 188 -10.65 -11.18 8.92
C THR A 188 -10.48 -9.74 9.35
N ILE A 189 -11.59 -9.02 9.54
CA ILE A 189 -11.60 -7.67 10.12
C ILE A 189 -11.60 -7.81 11.63
N THR A 190 -10.44 -7.67 12.25
CA THR A 190 -10.28 -7.91 13.70
C THR A 190 -10.67 -6.72 14.56
N SER A 191 -10.65 -5.49 14.00
CA SER A 191 -11.11 -4.28 14.66
C SER A 191 -11.64 -3.26 13.66
N THR A 192 -12.80 -2.69 13.96
CA THR A 192 -13.39 -1.58 13.18
C THR A 192 -14.17 -0.62 14.07
N ARG A 193 -14.20 0.67 13.69
CA ARG A 193 -14.92 1.74 14.43
C ARG A 193 -16.43 1.71 14.22
N ALA A 194 -16.86 1.17 13.11
CA ALA A 194 -18.24 0.99 12.68
C ALA A 194 -18.26 0.03 11.50
N THR A 195 -19.44 -0.34 11.00
CA THR A 195 -19.56 -1.15 9.77
C THR A 195 -18.63 -0.64 8.67
N ALA A 196 -17.63 -1.43 8.30
CA ALA A 196 -16.69 -1.13 7.24
C ALA A 196 -17.27 -1.50 5.87
N ASN A 197 -16.81 -0.81 4.84
CA ASN A 197 -17.26 -1.03 3.46
C ASN A 197 -16.04 -1.32 2.59
N ILE A 198 -15.72 -2.59 2.42
CA ILE A 198 -14.60 -3.03 1.58
C ILE A 198 -15.03 -2.98 0.12
N SER A 199 -14.31 -2.19 -0.67
CA SER A 199 -14.60 -1.93 -2.08
C SER A 199 -13.78 -2.78 -3.05
N ALA A 200 -12.58 -3.19 -2.65
CA ALA A 200 -11.71 -4.04 -3.46
C ALA A 200 -10.86 -4.98 -2.60
N VAL A 201 -10.57 -6.15 -3.17
CA VAL A 201 -9.59 -7.12 -2.70
C VAL A 201 -8.85 -7.64 -3.93
N GLY A 202 -7.53 -7.80 -3.82
CA GLY A 202 -6.67 -8.37 -4.86
C GLY A 202 -5.54 -9.17 -4.24
N LEU A 203 -5.08 -10.17 -4.97
CA LEU A 203 -3.97 -11.05 -4.60
C LEU A 203 -3.05 -11.20 -5.82
N TYR A 204 -1.73 -10.95 -5.63
CA TYR A 204 -0.74 -10.89 -6.71
C TYR A 204 0.57 -11.57 -6.35
#